data_fa143dda40374b58faeccb95a5fbb8ce
#
_entry.id   fa143dda40374b58faeccb95a5fbb8ce
#
_cell.length_a   1.000
_cell.length_b   1.000
_cell.length_c   1.000
_cell.angle_alpha   90.00
_cell.angle_beta   90.00
_cell.angle_gamma   90.00
#
_symmetry.space_group_name_H-M   'P 1'
#
loop_
_entity.id
_entity.type
_entity.pdbx_description
1 polymer ?
#
loop_
_entity_poly.entity_id
_entity_poly.type
_entity_poly.pdbx_seq_one_letter_code
_entity_poly.pdbx_strand_id
1 'polypeptide(L)'
;MKGQGKKVRVALCLSVFLVMAGIAVGYGQSTGFTENIYPVEKLKPTDSVLKVKVGDVAPDFILPSVESGKISLSQYKGKKNVVISFVPAAWTPVCSGQWPGYNISKNLFDKHNAILLGITVDNIPTLYAWTRQMCNPNEKIWFPVLSDFYPHGAAAAKYGVLRSDGVTERALFVINKKGVITYIDVHDINERPLLEDLAKALEAVNRQ
;
A
#
# COMPACT_ATOMS: atom_id res chain seq x y z
N MET A 1 56.12 58.45 59.46
CA MET A 1 54.78 58.00 59.87
C MET A 1 54.13 57.18 58.75
N LYS A 2 53.67 56.03 59.10
CA LYS A 2 53.36 54.88 58.21
C LYS A 2 52.12 55.11 57.40
N GLY A 3 52.15 54.94 56.05
CA GLY A 3 50.99 54.90 55.19
C GLY A 3 50.79 53.47 54.74
N GLN A 4 49.62 52.92 55.09
CA GLN A 4 49.20 51.57 54.73
C GLN A 4 48.76 51.50 53.28
N GLY A 5 49.39 50.67 52.47
CA GLY A 5 48.89 50.31 51.12
C GLY A 5 47.82 49.27 51.17
N LYS A 6 46.62 49.62 50.64
CA LYS A 6 45.54 48.69 50.42
C LYS A 6 45.83 47.84 49.19
N LYS A 7 45.97 46.53 49.39
CA LYS A 7 46.02 45.56 48.30
C LYS A 7 44.61 45.29 47.76
N VAL A 8 44.39 45.70 46.52
CA VAL A 8 43.16 45.35 45.79
C VAL A 8 43.36 43.93 45.26
N ARG A 9 42.56 42.98 45.73
CA ARG A 9 42.48 41.64 45.18
C ARG A 9 41.51 41.69 43.99
N VAL A 10 42.06 41.54 42.79
CA VAL A 10 41.28 41.27 41.56
C VAL A 10 40.87 39.82 41.59
N ALA A 11 39.61 39.57 41.80
CA ALA A 11 38.99 38.27 41.66
C ALA A 11 38.78 37.96 40.16
N LEU A 12 39.59 37.04 39.65
CA LEU A 12 39.45 36.54 38.27
C LEU A 12 38.29 35.55 38.23
N CYS A 13 37.10 36.03 37.81
CA CYS A 13 35.98 35.15 37.51
C CYS A 13 36.28 34.38 36.23
N LEU A 14 36.68 33.10 36.37
CA LEU A 14 36.73 32.14 35.25
C LEU A 14 35.30 31.76 34.89
N SER A 15 34.77 32.39 33.86
CA SER A 15 33.49 31.95 33.26
C SER A 15 33.77 30.69 32.41
N VAL A 16 33.41 29.53 32.97
CA VAL A 16 33.38 28.29 32.23
C VAL A 16 32.17 28.35 31.30
N PHE A 17 32.39 28.64 30.02
CA PHE A 17 31.39 28.44 28.98
C PHE A 17 31.26 26.94 28.74
N LEU A 18 30.22 26.33 29.32
CA LEU A 18 29.80 24.99 28.99
C LEU A 18 29.14 25.04 27.61
N VAL A 19 29.88 24.70 26.58
CA VAL A 19 29.34 24.47 25.24
C VAL A 19 28.55 23.16 25.30
N MET A 20 27.26 23.26 25.56
CA MET A 20 26.32 22.17 25.34
C MET A 20 26.21 21.98 23.83
N ALA A 21 27.02 21.05 23.28
CA ALA A 21 26.80 20.51 21.95
C ALA A 21 25.48 19.76 21.98
N GLY A 22 24.41 20.45 21.64
CA GLY A 22 23.11 19.82 21.38
C GLY A 22 23.28 18.86 20.21
N ILE A 23 23.36 17.57 20.50
CA ILE A 23 23.16 16.54 19.49
C ILE A 23 21.68 16.67 19.09
N ALA A 24 21.42 17.44 18.04
CA ALA A 24 20.15 17.38 17.34
C ALA A 24 20.08 15.97 16.74
N VAL A 25 19.42 15.05 17.46
CA VAL A 25 18.95 13.81 16.88
C VAL A 25 17.92 14.26 15.85
N GLY A 26 18.37 14.45 14.62
CA GLY A 26 17.49 14.63 13.48
C GLY A 26 16.65 13.38 13.37
N TYR A 27 15.41 13.45 13.85
CA TYR A 27 14.37 12.57 13.39
C TYR A 27 14.26 12.82 11.88
N GLY A 28 14.99 12.04 11.10
CA GLY A 28 14.82 11.96 9.66
C GLY A 28 13.40 11.50 9.41
N GLN A 29 12.50 12.45 9.22
CA GLN A 29 11.22 12.17 8.59
C GLN A 29 11.57 11.48 7.27
N SER A 30 10.93 10.35 6.99
CA SER A 30 11.05 9.66 5.71
C SER A 30 10.36 10.50 4.63
N THR A 31 11.00 11.59 4.24
CA THR A 31 10.55 12.50 3.17
C THR A 31 10.57 11.80 1.81
N GLY A 32 11.34 10.72 1.67
CA GLY A 32 11.60 10.08 0.40
C GLY A 32 10.43 9.39 -0.30
N PHE A 33 9.36 9.01 0.40
CA PHE A 33 8.24 8.33 -0.27
C PHE A 33 7.38 9.30 -1.09
N THR A 34 7.00 10.42 -0.51
CA THR A 34 6.16 11.42 -1.19
C THR A 34 6.88 12.13 -2.33
N GLU A 35 8.21 12.29 -2.22
CA GLU A 35 9.04 12.90 -3.27
C GLU A 35 9.16 12.03 -4.52
N ASN A 36 8.99 10.70 -4.37
CA ASN A 36 9.08 9.75 -5.48
C ASN A 36 7.71 9.46 -6.13
N ILE A 37 6.63 10.07 -5.66
CA ILE A 37 5.30 9.89 -6.24
C ILE A 37 5.23 10.65 -7.57
N TYR A 38 4.99 9.90 -8.65
CA TYR A 38 4.83 10.46 -9.98
C TYR A 38 3.46 11.16 -10.09
N PRO A 39 3.42 12.46 -10.39
CA PRO A 39 2.17 13.18 -10.58
C PRO A 39 1.46 12.68 -11.85
N VAL A 40 0.21 12.27 -11.71
CA VAL A 40 -0.64 11.87 -12.84
C VAL A 40 -1.74 12.89 -13.05
N GLU A 41 -2.07 13.14 -14.30
CA GLU A 41 -3.25 13.95 -14.66
C GLU A 41 -4.54 13.17 -14.34
N LYS A 42 -5.65 13.89 -14.28
CA LYS A 42 -6.96 13.26 -14.08
C LYS A 42 -7.31 12.41 -15.30
N LEU A 43 -7.53 11.12 -15.07
CA LEU A 43 -7.88 10.15 -16.10
C LEU A 43 -9.41 10.01 -16.22
N LYS A 44 -9.86 9.42 -17.34
CA LYS A 44 -11.25 8.98 -17.49
C LYS A 44 -11.60 8.01 -16.35
N PRO A 45 -12.68 8.22 -15.60
CA PRO A 45 -13.01 7.44 -14.40
C PRO A 45 -12.96 5.93 -14.60
N THR A 46 -13.54 5.44 -15.69
CA THR A 46 -13.53 4.02 -16.09
C THR A 46 -13.34 3.93 -17.59
N ASP A 47 -12.47 3.01 -18.05
CA ASP A 47 -12.11 2.85 -19.47
C ASP A 47 -12.12 1.38 -19.94
N SER A 48 -12.70 0.49 -19.16
CA SER A 48 -12.79 -0.94 -19.48
C SER A 48 -14.22 -1.45 -19.36
N VAL A 49 -14.43 -2.69 -19.77
CA VAL A 49 -15.74 -3.37 -19.67
C VAL A 49 -15.56 -4.67 -18.89
N LEU A 50 -16.27 -4.79 -17.78
CA LEU A 50 -16.27 -6.01 -16.95
C LEU A 50 -16.64 -7.25 -17.78
N LYS A 51 -15.90 -8.34 -17.55
CA LYS A 51 -16.14 -9.66 -18.14
C LYS A 51 -16.70 -10.65 -17.13
N VAL A 52 -16.87 -10.24 -15.89
CA VAL A 52 -17.39 -11.06 -14.79
C VAL A 52 -18.47 -10.29 -14.05
N LYS A 53 -19.33 -11.01 -13.34
CA LYS A 53 -20.38 -10.45 -12.49
C LYS A 53 -20.42 -11.15 -11.14
N VAL A 54 -21.12 -10.56 -10.18
CA VAL A 54 -21.42 -11.22 -8.90
C VAL A 54 -22.17 -12.52 -9.17
N GLY A 55 -21.73 -13.60 -8.50
CA GLY A 55 -22.23 -14.96 -8.69
C GLY A 55 -21.38 -15.82 -9.63
N ASP A 56 -20.51 -15.24 -10.44
CA ASP A 56 -19.62 -16.00 -11.29
C ASP A 56 -18.46 -16.63 -10.48
N VAL A 57 -17.94 -17.75 -10.98
CA VAL A 57 -16.66 -18.28 -10.50
C VAL A 57 -15.54 -17.34 -10.95
N ALA A 58 -14.73 -16.90 -10.00
CA ALA A 58 -13.64 -15.99 -10.26
C ALA A 58 -12.61 -16.64 -11.22
N PRO A 59 -12.22 -15.96 -12.31
CA PRO A 59 -11.16 -16.45 -13.21
C PRO A 59 -9.85 -16.67 -12.47
N ASP A 60 -9.29 -17.87 -12.58
CA ASP A 60 -8.00 -18.20 -11.96
C ASP A 60 -6.83 -17.55 -12.69
N PHE A 61 -5.79 -17.25 -11.93
CA PHE A 61 -4.51 -16.75 -12.42
C PHE A 61 -3.36 -17.35 -11.61
N ILE A 62 -2.15 -17.27 -12.16
CA ILE A 62 -0.90 -17.58 -11.48
C ILE A 62 0.05 -16.42 -11.77
N LEU A 63 0.37 -15.61 -10.76
CA LEU A 63 1.18 -14.41 -10.91
C LEU A 63 2.43 -14.46 -10.02
N PRO A 64 3.56 -13.88 -10.48
CA PRO A 64 4.73 -13.66 -9.65
C PRO A 64 4.39 -12.75 -8.45
N SER A 65 4.95 -13.04 -7.29
CA SER A 65 4.81 -12.27 -6.06
C SER A 65 6.13 -11.61 -5.68
N VAL A 66 6.06 -10.43 -5.10
CA VAL A 66 7.22 -9.70 -4.55
C VAL A 66 7.92 -10.50 -3.45
N GLU A 67 7.17 -11.21 -2.61
CA GLU A 67 7.72 -11.89 -1.42
C GLU A 67 8.05 -13.37 -1.66
N SER A 68 7.33 -14.07 -2.55
CA SER A 68 7.42 -15.53 -2.63
C SER A 68 6.96 -16.13 -3.95
N GLY A 69 7.88 -16.36 -4.88
CA GLY A 69 7.60 -17.17 -6.07
C GLY A 69 6.35 -16.76 -6.86
N LYS A 70 5.43 -17.69 -7.07
CA LYS A 70 4.16 -17.47 -7.77
C LYS A 70 2.97 -17.79 -6.85
N ILE A 71 1.90 -17.02 -6.99
CA ILE A 71 0.65 -17.21 -6.26
C ILE A 71 -0.48 -17.42 -7.25
N SER A 72 -1.31 -18.45 -7.02
CA SER A 72 -2.56 -18.68 -7.74
C SER A 72 -3.75 -18.28 -6.87
N LEU A 73 -4.83 -17.79 -7.51
CA LEU A 73 -6.08 -17.53 -6.80
C LEU A 73 -6.64 -18.85 -6.22
N SER A 74 -6.59 -19.92 -6.99
CA SER A 74 -7.14 -21.24 -6.61
C SER A 74 -6.51 -21.84 -5.35
N GLN A 75 -5.28 -21.46 -4.95
CA GLN A 75 -4.66 -21.97 -3.72
C GLN A 75 -5.41 -21.60 -2.43
N TYR A 76 -6.26 -20.55 -2.49
CA TYR A 76 -7.07 -20.09 -1.35
C TYR A 76 -8.46 -20.74 -1.30
N LYS A 77 -8.89 -21.43 -2.38
CA LYS A 77 -10.18 -22.08 -2.46
C LYS A 77 -10.35 -23.10 -1.32
N GLY A 78 -11.50 -23.06 -0.66
CA GLY A 78 -11.79 -23.88 0.53
C GLY A 78 -11.16 -23.39 1.82
N LYS A 79 -10.23 -22.43 1.78
CA LYS A 79 -9.43 -22.01 2.94
C LYS A 79 -9.77 -20.60 3.42
N LYS A 80 -9.74 -19.63 2.51
CA LYS A 80 -9.92 -18.21 2.83
C LYS A 80 -10.86 -17.53 1.84
N ASN A 81 -11.53 -16.48 2.29
CA ASN A 81 -12.08 -15.48 1.40
C ASN A 81 -10.93 -14.68 0.78
N VAL A 82 -11.10 -14.19 -0.43
CA VAL A 82 -10.05 -13.42 -1.13
C VAL A 82 -10.61 -12.06 -1.51
N VAL A 83 -9.84 -11.01 -1.22
CA VAL A 83 -10.05 -9.69 -1.80
C VAL A 83 -8.97 -9.47 -2.85
N ILE A 84 -9.36 -9.27 -4.10
CA ILE A 84 -8.44 -8.81 -5.13
C ILE A 84 -8.53 -7.29 -5.20
N SER A 85 -7.39 -6.60 -5.10
CA SER A 85 -7.27 -5.17 -5.30
C SER A 85 -6.38 -4.90 -6.51
N PHE A 86 -7.00 -4.60 -7.65
CA PHE A 86 -6.29 -4.03 -8.79
C PHE A 86 -6.05 -2.55 -8.54
N VAL A 87 -4.83 -2.09 -8.78
CA VAL A 87 -4.47 -0.67 -8.79
C VAL A 87 -3.70 -0.34 -10.05
N PRO A 88 -3.91 0.86 -10.63
CA PRO A 88 -3.37 1.24 -11.95
C PRO A 88 -1.86 1.12 -12.07
N ALA A 89 -1.12 1.74 -11.16
CA ALA A 89 0.34 1.76 -11.22
C ALA A 89 0.97 2.07 -9.87
N ALA A 90 2.12 1.47 -9.61
CA ALA A 90 3.01 1.87 -8.53
C ALA A 90 3.42 3.35 -8.66
N TRP A 91 3.81 3.96 -7.54
CA TRP A 91 4.33 5.34 -7.48
C TRP A 91 3.35 6.44 -7.92
N THR A 92 2.04 6.15 -7.98
CA THR A 92 1.01 7.16 -8.26
C THR A 92 0.29 7.58 -6.99
N PRO A 93 -0.27 8.82 -6.92
CA PRO A 93 -0.77 9.38 -5.67
C PRO A 93 -1.85 8.55 -4.99
N VAL A 94 -2.88 8.14 -5.73
CA VAL A 94 -4.03 7.43 -5.17
C VAL A 94 -3.64 6.00 -4.77
N CYS A 95 -2.85 5.29 -5.60
CA CYS A 95 -2.38 3.94 -5.32
C CYS A 95 -1.48 3.90 -4.09
N SER A 96 -0.58 4.90 -3.96
CA SER A 96 0.34 5.03 -2.83
C SER A 96 -0.35 5.36 -1.49
N GLY A 97 -1.63 5.72 -1.52
CA GLY A 97 -2.44 5.87 -0.30
C GLY A 97 -3.40 4.70 -0.04
N GLN A 98 -3.78 3.94 -1.08
CA GLN A 98 -4.77 2.87 -0.95
C GLN A 98 -4.21 1.65 -0.21
N TRP A 99 -3.09 1.09 -0.66
CA TRP A 99 -2.52 -0.10 -0.06
C TRP A 99 -1.95 0.09 1.34
N PRO A 100 -1.30 1.23 1.69
CA PRO A 100 -0.99 1.54 3.08
C PRO A 100 -2.22 1.55 3.99
N GLY A 101 -3.36 2.08 3.51
CA GLY A 101 -4.64 2.04 4.23
C GLY A 101 -5.10 0.61 4.52
N TYR A 102 -4.98 -0.30 3.56
CA TYR A 102 -5.29 -1.73 3.76
C TYR A 102 -4.26 -2.42 4.68
N ASN A 103 -3.00 -1.99 4.64
CA ASN A 103 -1.96 -2.52 5.51
C ASN A 103 -2.27 -2.25 6.99
N ILE A 104 -2.70 -1.06 7.31
CA ILE A 104 -3.12 -0.67 8.68
C ILE A 104 -4.38 -1.42 9.10
N SER A 105 -5.27 -1.73 8.15
CA SER A 105 -6.58 -2.35 8.39
C SER A 105 -6.56 -3.89 8.42
N LYS A 106 -5.41 -4.53 8.66
CA LYS A 106 -5.25 -5.99 8.67
C LYS A 106 -6.30 -6.72 9.49
N ASN A 107 -6.66 -6.19 10.66
CA ASN A 107 -7.65 -6.78 11.56
C ASN A 107 -9.03 -6.97 10.91
N LEU A 108 -9.41 -6.09 9.96
CA LEU A 108 -10.65 -6.24 9.20
C LEU A 108 -10.63 -7.54 8.37
N PHE A 109 -9.53 -7.82 7.70
CA PHE A 109 -9.38 -9.02 6.87
C PHE A 109 -9.30 -10.28 7.74
N ASP A 110 -8.54 -10.24 8.84
CA ASP A 110 -8.40 -11.37 9.77
C ASP A 110 -9.78 -11.76 10.36
N LYS A 111 -10.59 -10.79 10.79
CA LYS A 111 -11.95 -11.00 11.32
C LYS A 111 -12.84 -11.80 10.36
N HIS A 112 -12.66 -11.62 9.06
CA HIS A 112 -13.46 -12.28 8.03
C HIS A 112 -12.76 -13.47 7.36
N ASN A 113 -11.63 -13.95 7.95
CA ASN A 113 -10.79 -15.00 7.36
C ASN A 113 -10.50 -14.72 5.87
N ALA A 114 -10.13 -13.48 5.58
CA ALA A 114 -9.84 -13.02 4.23
C ALA A 114 -8.34 -12.77 4.02
N ILE A 115 -7.89 -12.93 2.79
CA ILE A 115 -6.58 -12.49 2.31
C ILE A 115 -6.78 -11.42 1.26
N LEU A 116 -5.96 -10.36 1.30
CA LEU A 116 -5.87 -9.38 0.22
C LEU A 116 -4.79 -9.82 -0.77
N LEU A 117 -5.05 -9.70 -2.06
CA LEU A 117 -4.09 -9.83 -3.15
C LEU A 117 -4.02 -8.49 -3.88
N GLY A 118 -2.91 -7.78 -3.74
CA GLY A 118 -2.67 -6.55 -4.47
C GLY A 118 -2.08 -6.87 -5.85
N ILE A 119 -2.68 -6.36 -6.92
CA ILE A 119 -2.28 -6.67 -8.30
C ILE A 119 -2.10 -5.38 -9.09
N THR A 120 -0.99 -5.28 -9.82
CA THR A 120 -0.77 -4.24 -10.83
C THR A 120 -0.09 -4.86 -12.06
N VAL A 121 -0.03 -4.11 -13.17
CA VAL A 121 0.74 -4.48 -14.36
C VAL A 121 2.23 -4.11 -14.25
N ASP A 122 2.68 -3.58 -13.12
CA ASP A 122 4.09 -3.28 -12.89
C ASP A 122 4.94 -4.55 -12.72
N ASN A 123 6.23 -4.47 -13.07
CA ASN A 123 7.16 -5.56 -12.88
C ASN A 123 7.59 -5.73 -11.41
N ILE A 124 8.13 -6.89 -11.07
CA ILE A 124 8.55 -7.24 -9.69
C ILE A 124 9.56 -6.26 -9.09
N PRO A 125 10.65 -5.83 -9.77
CA PRO A 125 11.58 -4.85 -9.20
C PRO A 125 10.92 -3.53 -8.81
N THR A 126 10.02 -3.02 -9.64
CA THR A 126 9.23 -1.80 -9.35
C THR A 126 8.36 -1.99 -8.12
N LEU A 127 7.62 -3.09 -8.05
CA LEU A 127 6.75 -3.43 -6.92
C LEU A 127 7.55 -3.63 -5.63
N TYR A 128 8.71 -4.30 -5.71
CA TYR A 128 9.61 -4.47 -4.56
C TYR A 128 10.06 -3.12 -3.98
N ALA A 129 10.53 -2.22 -4.84
CA ALA A 129 10.97 -0.90 -4.41
C ALA A 129 9.80 -0.08 -3.81
N TRP A 130 8.63 -0.12 -4.47
CA TRP A 130 7.46 0.61 -4.02
C TRP A 130 6.92 0.12 -2.68
N THR A 131 6.75 -1.20 -2.50
CA THR A 131 6.24 -1.78 -1.25
C THR A 131 7.17 -1.54 -0.07
N ARG A 132 8.49 -1.49 -0.30
CA ARG A 132 9.48 -1.17 0.74
C ARG A 132 9.39 0.26 1.23
N GLN A 133 8.95 1.20 0.40
CA GLN A 133 8.81 2.60 0.76
C GLN A 133 7.42 2.95 1.33
N MET A 134 6.40 2.13 1.05
CA MET A 134 5.06 2.31 1.61
C MET A 134 4.97 2.10 3.11
N CYS A 135 5.85 1.25 3.65
CA CYS A 135 5.85 0.86 5.05
C CYS A 135 6.98 1.56 5.80
N ASN A 136 6.87 1.67 7.12
CA ASN A 136 8.00 2.06 7.93
C ASN A 136 9.18 1.10 7.70
N PRO A 137 10.44 1.53 7.91
CA PRO A 137 11.63 0.73 7.59
C PRO A 137 11.67 -0.68 8.19
N ASN A 138 10.97 -0.90 9.30
CA ASN A 138 10.90 -2.18 10.01
C ASN A 138 9.60 -2.94 9.78
N GLU A 139 8.68 -2.42 8.99
CA GLU A 139 7.40 -3.02 8.68
C GLU A 139 7.39 -3.59 7.27
N LYS A 140 6.54 -4.59 7.06
CA LYS A 140 6.25 -5.16 5.75
C LYS A 140 4.77 -5.09 5.48
N ILE A 141 4.44 -5.00 4.21
CA ILE A 141 3.06 -5.21 3.77
C ILE A 141 2.67 -6.65 4.09
N TRP A 142 1.50 -6.86 4.74
CA TRP A 142 1.10 -8.19 5.23
C TRP A 142 0.48 -9.08 4.17
N PHE A 143 0.10 -8.50 3.04
CA PHE A 143 -0.57 -9.21 1.95
C PHE A 143 0.34 -9.37 0.73
N PRO A 144 0.14 -10.42 -0.07
CA PRO A 144 0.88 -10.61 -1.32
C PRO A 144 0.65 -9.48 -2.31
N VAL A 145 1.74 -8.97 -2.88
CA VAL A 145 1.74 -8.04 -4.01
C VAL A 145 2.21 -8.77 -5.25
N LEU A 146 1.37 -8.76 -6.28
CA LEU A 146 1.49 -9.59 -7.46
C LEU A 146 1.67 -8.73 -8.71
N SER A 147 2.49 -9.24 -9.62
CA SER A 147 2.80 -8.60 -10.90
C SER A 147 2.04 -9.28 -12.03
N ASP A 148 1.15 -8.55 -12.69
CA ASP A 148 0.47 -8.93 -13.93
C ASP A 148 1.18 -8.33 -15.16
N PHE A 149 2.52 -8.20 -15.05
CA PHE A 149 3.36 -7.58 -16.09
C PHE A 149 3.46 -8.43 -17.36
N TYR A 150 3.57 -9.76 -17.21
CA TYR A 150 3.73 -10.63 -18.38
C TYR A 150 2.98 -11.97 -18.25
N PRO A 151 2.16 -12.35 -19.26
CA PRO A 151 1.70 -11.51 -20.38
C PRO A 151 0.96 -10.29 -19.87
N HIS A 152 1.19 -9.12 -20.47
CA HIS A 152 0.75 -7.83 -19.96
C HIS A 152 -0.76 -7.81 -19.66
N GLY A 153 -1.10 -7.61 -18.38
CA GLY A 153 -2.48 -7.48 -17.93
C GLY A 153 -3.35 -8.72 -18.15
N ALA A 154 -2.74 -9.93 -18.28
CA ALA A 154 -3.50 -11.14 -18.60
C ALA A 154 -4.54 -11.50 -17.56
N ALA A 155 -4.25 -11.31 -16.27
CA ALA A 155 -5.23 -11.51 -15.20
C ALA A 155 -6.29 -10.39 -15.24
N ALA A 156 -5.88 -9.12 -15.31
CA ALA A 156 -6.80 -7.98 -15.40
C ALA A 156 -7.75 -8.10 -16.60
N ALA A 157 -7.24 -8.56 -17.75
CA ALA A 157 -8.06 -8.77 -18.96
C ALA A 157 -9.12 -9.86 -18.79
N LYS A 158 -8.87 -10.91 -17.98
CA LYS A 158 -9.88 -11.94 -17.65
C LYS A 158 -11.04 -11.37 -16.85
N TYR A 159 -10.77 -10.43 -15.94
CA TYR A 159 -11.78 -9.75 -15.15
C TYR A 159 -12.45 -8.60 -15.91
N GLY A 160 -11.85 -8.15 -17.02
CA GLY A 160 -12.34 -7.01 -17.80
C GLY A 160 -12.01 -5.67 -17.14
N VAL A 161 -10.84 -5.58 -16.50
CA VAL A 161 -10.35 -4.37 -15.82
C VAL A 161 -8.99 -3.89 -16.34
N LEU A 162 -8.55 -4.39 -17.50
CA LEU A 162 -7.41 -3.84 -18.23
C LEU A 162 -7.92 -2.70 -19.12
N ARG A 163 -7.38 -1.50 -18.94
CA ARG A 163 -7.73 -0.27 -19.65
C ARG A 163 -7.04 -0.22 -21.02
N SER A 164 -7.52 0.67 -21.88
CA SER A 164 -6.94 0.89 -23.22
C SER A 164 -5.53 1.50 -23.17
N ASP A 165 -5.20 2.23 -22.10
CA ASP A 165 -3.88 2.82 -21.84
C ASP A 165 -2.87 1.83 -21.25
N GLY A 166 -3.28 0.57 -21.03
CA GLY A 166 -2.42 -0.52 -20.59
C GLY A 166 -2.27 -0.66 -19.08
N VAL A 167 -2.83 0.24 -18.26
CA VAL A 167 -2.90 0.05 -16.80
C VAL A 167 -4.18 -0.68 -16.39
N THR A 168 -4.30 -1.09 -15.13
CA THR A 168 -5.55 -1.65 -14.64
C THR A 168 -6.51 -0.56 -14.20
N GLU A 169 -7.81 -0.83 -14.19
CA GLU A 169 -8.77 -0.06 -13.40
C GLU A 169 -8.39 -0.14 -11.91
N ARG A 170 -8.92 0.80 -11.14
CA ARG A 170 -8.97 0.68 -9.70
C ARG A 170 -10.17 -0.19 -9.35
N ALA A 171 -9.95 -1.49 -9.10
CA ALA A 171 -11.04 -2.42 -8.94
C ALA A 171 -10.84 -3.34 -7.73
N LEU A 172 -11.96 -3.62 -7.03
CA LEU A 172 -12.02 -4.56 -5.92
C LEU A 172 -12.97 -5.71 -6.28
N PHE A 173 -12.53 -6.92 -5.98
CA PHE A 173 -13.37 -8.12 -6.06
C PHE A 173 -13.30 -8.86 -4.72
N VAL A 174 -14.44 -9.16 -4.12
CA VAL A 174 -14.51 -10.06 -2.97
C VAL A 174 -14.98 -11.42 -3.44
N ILE A 175 -14.23 -12.46 -3.09
CA ILE A 175 -14.43 -13.83 -3.53
C ILE A 175 -14.57 -14.70 -2.29
N ASN A 176 -15.63 -15.49 -2.21
CA ASN A 176 -15.83 -16.39 -1.09
C ASN A 176 -14.95 -17.65 -1.17
N LYS A 177 -14.95 -18.46 -0.11
CA LYS A 177 -14.17 -19.71 -0.04
C LYS A 177 -14.52 -20.72 -1.13
N LYS A 178 -15.71 -20.64 -1.74
CA LYS A 178 -16.12 -21.50 -2.88
C LYS A 178 -15.49 -21.06 -4.20
N GLY A 179 -14.82 -19.87 -4.21
CA GLY A 179 -14.24 -19.27 -5.41
C GLY A 179 -15.24 -18.45 -6.22
N VAL A 180 -16.36 -18.04 -5.61
CA VAL A 180 -17.42 -17.26 -6.26
C VAL A 180 -17.26 -15.78 -5.89
N ILE A 181 -17.40 -14.90 -6.88
CA ILE A 181 -17.38 -13.45 -6.72
C ILE A 181 -18.66 -13.02 -6.00
N THR A 182 -18.52 -12.33 -4.87
CA THR A 182 -19.65 -11.85 -4.04
C THR A 182 -19.81 -10.33 -4.05
N TYR A 183 -18.75 -9.61 -4.48
CA TYR A 183 -18.76 -8.15 -4.58
C TYR A 183 -17.79 -7.70 -5.67
N ILE A 184 -18.18 -6.65 -6.39
CA ILE A 184 -17.36 -5.98 -7.40
C ILE A 184 -17.51 -4.48 -7.21
N ASP A 185 -16.38 -3.76 -7.20
CA ASP A 185 -16.32 -2.31 -7.30
C ASP A 185 -15.26 -1.95 -8.35
N VAL A 186 -15.69 -1.35 -9.47
CA VAL A 186 -14.79 -0.69 -10.43
C VAL A 186 -14.89 0.79 -10.15
N HIS A 187 -13.97 1.26 -9.34
CA HIS A 187 -13.99 2.60 -8.78
C HIS A 187 -13.42 3.65 -9.74
N ASP A 188 -13.81 4.91 -9.55
CA ASP A 188 -13.15 6.02 -10.25
C ASP A 188 -11.64 5.94 -10.01
N ILE A 189 -10.87 5.84 -11.09
CA ILE A 189 -9.42 5.67 -11.03
C ILE A 189 -8.73 6.80 -10.24
N ASN A 190 -9.36 7.98 -10.19
CA ASN A 190 -8.83 9.19 -9.54
C ASN A 190 -9.12 9.24 -8.04
N GLU A 191 -9.94 8.31 -7.50
CA GLU A 191 -10.37 8.30 -6.10
C GLU A 191 -10.07 6.94 -5.45
N ARG A 192 -10.01 6.91 -4.12
CA ARG A 192 -9.82 5.66 -3.38
C ARG A 192 -11.17 5.07 -3.00
N PRO A 193 -11.37 3.75 -3.19
CA PRO A 193 -12.54 3.06 -2.65
C PRO A 193 -12.64 3.25 -1.14
N LEU A 194 -13.86 3.43 -0.64
CA LEU A 194 -14.10 3.56 0.78
C LEU A 194 -13.86 2.22 1.50
N LEU A 195 -13.08 2.25 2.57
CA LEU A 195 -12.82 1.06 3.39
C LEU A 195 -14.12 0.51 4.01
N GLU A 196 -15.09 1.39 4.28
CA GLU A 196 -16.39 1.01 4.82
C GLU A 196 -17.17 0.10 3.87
N ASP A 197 -17.14 0.35 2.57
CA ASP A 197 -17.85 -0.46 1.58
C ASP A 197 -17.19 -1.83 1.43
N LEU A 198 -15.87 -1.90 1.47
CA LEU A 198 -15.14 -3.16 1.54
C LEU A 198 -15.46 -3.93 2.83
N ALA A 199 -15.59 -3.23 3.97
CA ALA A 199 -15.96 -3.85 5.24
C ALA A 199 -17.37 -4.48 5.17
N LYS A 200 -18.35 -3.77 4.60
CA LYS A 200 -19.71 -4.31 4.36
C LYS A 200 -19.67 -5.53 3.44
N ALA A 201 -18.87 -5.49 2.38
CA ALA A 201 -18.71 -6.62 1.47
C ALA A 201 -18.10 -7.85 2.17
N LEU A 202 -17.10 -7.65 3.04
CA LEU A 202 -16.50 -8.71 3.85
C LEU A 202 -17.45 -9.26 4.92
N GLU A 203 -18.32 -8.45 5.48
CA GLU A 203 -19.39 -8.93 6.38
C GLU A 203 -20.40 -9.81 5.64
N ALA A 204 -20.75 -9.45 4.42
CA ALA A 204 -21.71 -10.19 3.59
C ALA A 204 -21.14 -11.52 3.07
N VAL A 205 -19.83 -11.61 2.78
CA VAL A 205 -19.20 -12.81 2.20
C VAL A 205 -19.33 -14.07 3.06
N ASN A 206 -19.41 -13.92 4.38
CA ASN A 206 -19.53 -15.04 5.32
C ASN A 206 -20.97 -15.53 5.50
N ARG A 207 -21.97 -14.83 4.94
CA ARG A 207 -23.38 -15.20 5.01
C ARG A 207 -23.85 -16.07 3.83
N GLN A 208 -22.96 -16.27 2.84
CA GLN A 208 -23.18 -17.04 1.61
C GLN A 208 -22.38 -18.36 1.65
#